data_38d0ee6f4f8c0721143fc1b2664da1fb
#
_entry.id   38d0ee6f4f8c0721143fc1b2664da1fb
#
_cell.length_a   1.000
_cell.length_b   1.000
_cell.length_c   1.000
_cell.angle_alpha   90.00
_cell.angle_beta   90.00
_cell.angle_gamma   90.00
#
_symmetry.space_group_name_H-M   'P 1'
#
loop_
_entity.id
_entity.type
_entity.pdbx_description
1 polymer ?
#
loop_
_entity_poly.entity_id
_entity_poly.type
_entity_poly.pdbx_seq_one_letter_code
_entity_poly.pdbx_strand_id
1 'polypeptide(L)'
;RRGHHADVGRVAAVGDGRSMALVGPDGNVEWFCPRCFDGTPLIWPLLDRDRGGRLQLSTPGDLKTHYLDDSAVLEFEVHSASGSARVTLCMEWPGSDDQQSLLWQVDGLAGRCEFTLMFEPRPDFGSVAGEASLSAEGLIYSYQRQQLLLQADCALYPDGEGWQGVLSVDAG
;
A
#
# COMPACT_ATOMS: atom_id res chain seq x y z
N ARG A 1 3.90 23.10 -17.11
CA ARG A 1 3.57 22.17 -16.00
C ARG A 1 4.82 21.34 -15.75
N ARG A 2 5.50 21.53 -14.62
CA ARG A 2 6.62 20.66 -14.22
C ARG A 2 5.96 19.41 -13.63
N GLY A 3 6.09 18.26 -14.30
CA GLY A 3 5.73 16.97 -13.75
C GLY A 3 6.58 16.73 -12.51
N HIS A 4 5.94 16.54 -11.36
CA HIS A 4 6.61 16.03 -10.17
C HIS A 4 6.95 14.56 -10.44
N HIS A 5 8.15 14.31 -10.94
CA HIS A 5 8.69 12.95 -10.94
C HIS A 5 8.98 12.56 -9.48
N ALA A 6 8.64 11.34 -9.11
CA ALA A 6 9.07 10.79 -7.83
C ALA A 6 10.61 10.83 -7.78
N ASP A 7 11.16 11.29 -6.66
CA ASP A 7 12.60 11.25 -6.44
C ASP A 7 12.99 9.80 -6.15
N VAL A 8 13.38 9.08 -7.20
CA VAL A 8 13.76 7.66 -7.16
C VAL A 8 14.84 7.37 -6.11
N GLY A 9 15.63 8.38 -5.72
CA GLY A 9 16.64 8.27 -4.66
C GLY A 9 16.06 8.19 -3.23
N ARG A 10 14.74 8.30 -3.07
CA ARG A 10 14.06 8.33 -1.76
C ARG A 10 13.00 7.26 -1.59
N VAL A 11 12.92 6.27 -2.48
CA VAL A 11 12.01 5.14 -2.32
C VAL A 11 12.66 4.01 -1.55
N ALA A 12 11.90 3.38 -0.66
CA ALA A 12 12.25 2.15 0.02
C ALA A 12 11.66 0.95 -0.73
N ALA A 13 12.18 -0.25 -0.52
CA ALA A 13 11.69 -1.47 -1.12
C ALA A 13 11.32 -2.49 -0.04
N VAL A 14 10.16 -3.11 -0.18
CA VAL A 14 9.77 -4.31 0.57
C VAL A 14 9.53 -5.45 -0.41
N GLY A 15 9.92 -6.67 -0.07
CA GLY A 15 9.83 -7.78 -1.00
C GLY A 15 9.91 -9.14 -0.33
N ASP A 16 9.48 -10.17 -1.05
CA ASP A 16 9.44 -11.58 -0.65
C ASP A 16 10.44 -12.45 -1.42
N GLY A 17 11.39 -11.81 -2.15
CA GLY A 17 12.36 -12.47 -3.02
C GLY A 17 11.82 -12.83 -4.41
N ARG A 18 10.55 -12.59 -4.70
CA ARG A 18 9.89 -12.81 -6.01
C ARG A 18 9.21 -11.56 -6.52
N SER A 19 8.48 -10.91 -5.67
CA SER A 19 7.79 -9.65 -5.88
C SER A 19 8.37 -8.56 -4.99
N MET A 20 8.09 -7.32 -5.31
CA MET A 20 8.47 -6.17 -4.51
C MET A 20 7.48 -5.03 -4.66
N ALA A 21 7.34 -4.26 -3.61
CA ALA A 21 6.71 -2.95 -3.64
C ALA A 21 7.78 -1.87 -3.38
N LEU A 22 7.75 -0.79 -4.16
CA LEU A 22 8.51 0.43 -3.88
C LEU A 22 7.61 1.39 -3.13
N VAL A 23 8.13 1.95 -2.06
CA VAL A 23 7.37 2.77 -1.11
C VAL A 23 8.02 4.14 -1.02
N GLY A 24 7.22 5.18 -1.20
CA GLY A 24 7.66 6.57 -1.13
C GLY A 24 7.94 7.04 0.31
N PRO A 25 8.54 8.21 0.48
CA PRO A 25 8.82 8.78 1.80
C PRO A 25 7.55 9.15 2.59
N ASP A 26 6.42 9.20 1.91
CA ASP A 26 5.09 9.42 2.46
C ASP A 26 4.35 8.11 2.87
N GLY A 27 5.04 6.96 2.77
CA GLY A 27 4.49 5.65 3.09
C GLY A 27 3.58 5.05 2.03
N ASN A 28 3.38 5.75 0.90
CA ASN A 28 2.52 5.29 -0.17
C ASN A 28 3.27 4.35 -1.13
N VAL A 29 2.56 3.38 -1.69
CA VAL A 29 3.14 2.48 -2.69
C VAL A 29 3.28 3.23 -4.02
N GLU A 30 4.51 3.36 -4.48
CA GLU A 30 4.87 4.02 -5.73
C GLU A 30 4.96 3.06 -6.92
N TRP A 31 5.21 1.77 -6.63
CA TRP A 31 5.27 0.70 -7.62
C TRP A 31 4.95 -0.64 -6.98
N PHE A 32 4.12 -1.44 -7.61
CA PHE A 32 3.86 -2.81 -7.16
C PHE A 32 3.54 -3.72 -8.35
N CYS A 33 4.34 -4.77 -8.50
CA CYS A 33 4.11 -5.88 -9.43
C CYS A 33 3.79 -7.13 -8.62
N PRO A 34 2.52 -7.56 -8.55
CA PRO A 34 2.18 -8.85 -7.96
C PRO A 34 2.86 -9.99 -8.72
N ARG A 35 3.24 -11.07 -8.03
CA ARG A 35 3.84 -12.31 -8.54
C ARG A 35 5.33 -12.23 -8.87
N CYS A 36 5.80 -11.26 -9.62
CA CYS A 36 7.22 -11.09 -9.94
C CYS A 36 7.56 -9.62 -10.14
N PHE A 37 8.75 -9.22 -9.71
CA PHE A 37 9.20 -7.82 -9.72
C PHE A 37 9.36 -7.23 -11.14
N ASP A 38 9.56 -8.07 -12.14
CA ASP A 38 9.66 -7.74 -13.57
C ASP A 38 8.35 -7.98 -14.34
N GLY A 39 7.26 -8.25 -13.62
CA GLY A 39 5.94 -8.45 -14.19
C GLY A 39 5.21 -7.15 -14.52
N THR A 40 3.94 -7.30 -14.90
CA THR A 40 3.05 -6.17 -15.17
C THR A 40 2.64 -5.49 -13.86
N PRO A 41 2.79 -4.16 -13.75
CA PRO A 41 2.44 -3.46 -12.52
C PRO A 41 0.92 -3.40 -12.33
N LEU A 42 0.54 -3.42 -11.06
CA LEU A 42 -0.80 -3.14 -10.60
C LEU A 42 -0.95 -1.68 -10.14
N ILE A 43 0.10 -1.16 -9.51
CA ILE A 43 0.23 0.20 -8.97
C ILE A 43 1.54 0.78 -9.48
N TRP A 44 1.50 1.97 -10.10
CA TRP A 44 2.67 2.52 -10.79
C TRP A 44 2.75 4.07 -10.80
N PRO A 45 2.34 4.80 -9.73
CA PRO A 45 2.46 6.27 -9.67
C PRO A 45 3.92 6.77 -9.78
N LEU A 46 4.91 5.89 -9.56
CA LEU A 46 6.32 6.18 -9.82
C LEU A 46 6.55 6.71 -11.26
N LEU A 47 5.81 6.19 -12.25
CA LEU A 47 5.89 6.60 -13.65
C LEU A 47 4.92 7.73 -13.98
N ASP A 48 3.71 7.69 -13.45
CA ASP A 48 2.66 8.67 -13.71
C ASP A 48 1.72 8.77 -12.50
N ARG A 49 1.83 9.84 -11.74
CA ARG A 49 1.07 10.05 -10.50
C ARG A 49 -0.43 10.18 -10.71
N ASP A 50 -0.84 10.66 -11.87
CA ASP A 50 -2.25 10.89 -12.18
C ASP A 50 -2.94 9.60 -12.67
N ARG A 51 -2.19 8.67 -13.27
CA ARG A 51 -2.71 7.48 -13.93
C ARG A 51 -2.31 6.16 -13.27
N GLY A 52 -1.27 6.19 -12.44
CA GLY A 52 -0.62 5.00 -11.89
C GLY A 52 -1.39 4.24 -10.82
N GLY A 53 -2.60 4.70 -10.49
CA GLY A 53 -3.40 4.10 -9.42
C GLY A 53 -2.94 4.49 -8.03
N ARG A 54 -3.54 3.87 -7.01
CA ARG A 54 -3.24 4.15 -5.60
C ARG A 54 -3.32 2.88 -4.76
N LEU A 55 -2.34 2.72 -3.89
CA LEU A 55 -2.38 1.82 -2.75
C LEU A 55 -1.69 2.56 -1.61
N GLN A 56 -2.48 3.14 -0.74
CA GLN A 56 -2.04 4.14 0.22
C GLN A 56 -2.67 3.87 1.57
N LEU A 57 -1.90 4.05 2.62
CA LEU A 57 -2.38 4.16 3.99
C LEU A 57 -1.86 5.49 4.55
N SER A 58 -2.62 6.55 4.33
CA SER A 58 -2.21 7.92 4.63
C SER A 58 -2.82 8.44 5.93
N THR A 59 -2.06 9.26 6.63
CA THR A 59 -2.48 9.98 7.82
C THR A 59 -1.85 11.37 7.84
N PRO A 60 -2.51 12.39 8.41
CA PRO A 60 -1.88 13.68 8.65
C PRO A 60 -0.74 13.55 9.67
N GLY A 61 0.41 14.13 9.36
CA GLY A 61 1.54 14.19 10.29
C GLY A 61 2.89 14.05 9.62
N ASP A 62 3.93 14.15 10.43
CA ASP A 62 5.30 13.93 10.00
C ASP A 62 5.63 12.44 10.04
N LEU A 63 6.27 11.95 8.99
CA LEU A 63 6.69 10.57 8.84
C LEU A 63 8.20 10.44 8.97
N LYS A 64 8.63 9.47 9.76
CA LYS A 64 10.03 9.02 9.80
C LYS A 64 10.08 7.57 9.38
N THR A 65 10.88 7.29 8.36
CA THR A 65 10.98 5.96 7.75
C THR A 65 12.33 5.35 8.06
N HIS A 66 12.34 4.08 8.45
CA HIS A 66 13.54 3.27 8.62
C HIS A 66 13.23 1.79 8.38
N TYR A 67 14.25 1.00 8.13
CA TYR A 67 14.12 -0.46 8.16
C TYR A 67 14.40 -0.98 9.56
N LEU A 68 13.71 -2.04 9.94
CA LEU A 68 14.13 -2.83 11.09
C LEU A 68 15.48 -3.49 10.80
N ASP A 69 16.34 -3.53 11.82
CA ASP A 69 17.70 -4.05 11.71
C ASP A 69 17.71 -5.45 11.07
N ASP A 70 18.61 -5.64 10.11
CA ASP A 70 18.83 -6.91 9.38
C ASP A 70 17.57 -7.49 8.72
N SER A 71 16.61 -6.65 8.32
CA SER A 71 15.35 -7.11 7.72
C SER A 71 14.95 -6.29 6.48
N ALA A 72 13.96 -6.81 5.72
CA ALA A 72 13.24 -6.09 4.67
C ALA A 72 11.90 -5.51 5.18
N VAL A 73 11.77 -5.34 6.48
CA VAL A 73 10.59 -4.77 7.14
C VAL A 73 10.78 -3.27 7.27
N LEU A 74 9.85 -2.51 6.73
CA LEU A 74 9.87 -1.06 6.76
C LEU A 74 8.95 -0.56 7.87
N GLU A 75 9.44 0.34 8.71
CA GLU A 75 8.66 1.03 9.72
C GLU A 75 8.54 2.52 9.41
N PHE A 76 7.37 3.05 9.68
CA PHE A 76 7.06 4.49 9.68
C PHE A 76 6.60 4.89 11.06
N GLU A 77 7.27 5.87 11.66
CA GLU A 77 6.74 6.56 12.82
C GLU A 77 5.93 7.78 12.36
N VAL A 78 4.68 7.83 12.80
CA VAL A 78 3.75 8.90 12.50
C VAL A 78 3.56 9.75 13.74
N HIS A 79 3.74 11.07 13.59
CA HIS A 79 3.47 12.04 14.64
C HIS A 79 2.49 13.10 14.14
N SER A 80 1.31 13.13 14.74
CA SER A 80 0.24 14.09 14.44
C SER A 80 -0.13 14.90 15.68
N ALA A 81 -0.96 15.91 15.50
CA ALA A 81 -1.47 16.71 16.62
C ALA A 81 -2.37 15.91 17.59
N SER A 82 -3.02 14.83 17.10
CA SER A 82 -3.96 14.01 17.87
C SER A 82 -3.32 12.77 18.50
N GLY A 83 -2.13 12.36 18.03
CA GLY A 83 -1.48 11.17 18.52
C GLY A 83 -0.26 10.77 17.71
N SER A 84 0.31 9.63 18.08
CA SER A 84 1.38 8.98 17.32
C SER A 84 1.11 7.51 17.14
N ALA A 85 1.59 6.97 16.03
CA ALA A 85 1.44 5.58 15.66
C ALA A 85 2.71 5.06 14.97
N ARG A 86 2.84 3.75 14.94
CA ARG A 86 3.83 3.04 14.14
C ARG A 86 3.11 2.24 13.06
N VAL A 87 3.57 2.35 11.83
CA VAL A 87 3.10 1.53 10.72
C VAL A 87 4.24 0.63 10.28
N THR A 88 4.03 -0.67 10.35
CA THR A 88 4.98 -1.68 9.89
C THR A 88 4.49 -2.21 8.54
N LEU A 89 5.35 -2.19 7.54
CA LEU A 89 5.08 -2.65 6.19
C LEU A 89 6.09 -3.72 5.78
N CYS A 90 5.59 -4.87 5.37
CA CYS A 90 6.42 -5.98 4.88
C CYS A 90 5.67 -6.85 3.88
N MET A 91 6.41 -7.74 3.21
CA MET A 91 5.84 -8.86 2.48
C MET A 91 6.08 -10.15 3.24
N GLU A 92 5.13 -11.08 3.16
CA GLU A 92 5.25 -12.40 3.75
C GLU A 92 6.42 -13.17 3.11
N TRP A 93 7.30 -13.77 3.92
CA TRP A 93 8.46 -14.53 3.47
C TRP A 93 8.42 -15.97 3.99
N PRO A 94 8.76 -16.96 3.15
CA PRO A 94 8.96 -16.85 1.70
C PRO A 94 7.62 -16.73 0.97
N GLY A 95 7.58 -15.90 -0.07
CA GLY A 95 6.44 -15.85 -0.98
C GLY A 95 6.27 -17.22 -1.70
N SER A 96 5.03 -17.61 -1.95
CA SER A 96 4.71 -18.80 -2.73
C SER A 96 4.50 -18.45 -4.21
N ASP A 97 4.49 -19.48 -5.09
CA ASP A 97 4.21 -19.26 -6.52
C ASP A 97 2.77 -18.76 -6.76
N ASP A 98 1.86 -19.11 -5.85
CA ASP A 98 0.44 -18.88 -6.00
C ASP A 98 -0.09 -17.72 -5.16
N GLN A 99 0.67 -17.30 -4.12
CA GLN A 99 0.21 -16.27 -3.20
C GLN A 99 1.37 -15.40 -2.70
N GLN A 100 1.18 -14.08 -2.77
CA GLN A 100 2.02 -13.07 -2.15
C GLN A 100 1.14 -12.18 -1.27
N SER A 101 1.68 -11.76 -0.14
CA SER A 101 0.98 -10.89 0.81
C SER A 101 1.80 -9.63 1.08
N LEU A 102 1.20 -8.47 0.89
CA LEU A 102 1.73 -7.18 1.33
C LEU A 102 0.94 -6.78 2.59
N LEU A 103 1.63 -6.59 3.69
CA LEU A 103 1.04 -6.46 5.01
C LEU A 103 1.35 -5.09 5.61
N TRP A 104 0.31 -4.42 6.11
CA TRP A 104 0.42 -3.24 6.99
C TRP A 104 -0.09 -3.60 8.37
N GLN A 105 0.72 -3.32 9.38
CA GLN A 105 0.30 -3.33 10.78
C GLN A 105 0.38 -1.91 11.31
N VAL A 106 -0.65 -1.47 12.02
CA VAL A 106 -0.72 -0.13 12.61
C VAL A 106 -0.86 -0.27 14.12
N ASP A 107 0.13 0.23 14.86
CA ASP A 107 0.15 0.24 16.33
C ASP A 107 0.03 1.68 16.84
N GLY A 108 -1.01 1.97 17.61
CA GLY A 108 -1.18 3.25 18.29
C GLY A 108 -0.18 3.37 19.45
N LEU A 109 0.61 4.44 19.46
CA LEU A 109 1.64 4.68 20.49
C LEU A 109 1.17 5.70 21.54
N ALA A 110 0.48 6.76 21.11
CA ALA A 110 -0.07 7.77 21.99
C ALA A 110 -1.29 8.44 21.35
N GLY A 111 -2.30 8.77 22.15
CA GLY A 111 -3.51 9.43 21.68
C GLY A 111 -4.27 8.60 20.65
N ARG A 112 -4.82 9.27 19.63
CA ARG A 112 -5.59 8.64 18.56
C ARG A 112 -5.08 9.10 17.21
N CYS A 113 -4.84 8.14 16.31
CA CYS A 113 -4.50 8.38 14.92
C CYS A 113 -5.59 7.86 14.00
N GLU A 114 -5.88 8.59 12.93
CA GLU A 114 -6.80 8.20 11.88
C GLU A 114 -6.03 8.02 10.57
N PHE A 115 -6.26 6.92 9.90
CA PHE A 115 -5.64 6.56 8.63
C PHE A 115 -6.71 6.41 7.55
N THR A 116 -6.42 6.91 6.37
CA THR A 116 -7.23 6.68 5.18
C THR A 116 -6.54 5.65 4.29
N LEU A 117 -7.18 4.50 4.12
CA LEU A 117 -6.80 3.49 3.16
C LEU A 117 -7.43 3.82 1.81
N MET A 118 -6.63 3.85 0.74
CA MET A 118 -7.09 4.01 -0.63
C MET A 118 -6.54 2.89 -1.49
N PHE A 119 -7.42 2.26 -2.29
CA PHE A 119 -7.07 1.20 -3.24
C PHE A 119 -7.71 1.48 -4.58
N GLU A 120 -6.89 1.86 -5.56
CA GLU A 120 -7.29 2.17 -6.93
C GLU A 120 -6.30 1.48 -7.88
N PRO A 121 -6.51 0.20 -8.19
CA PRO A 121 -5.60 -0.56 -9.04
C PRO A 121 -5.71 -0.14 -10.51
N ARG A 122 -4.57 -0.15 -11.20
CA ARG A 122 -4.43 0.16 -12.64
C ARG A 122 -3.58 -0.92 -13.31
N PRO A 123 -4.12 -2.15 -13.47
CA PRO A 123 -3.35 -3.26 -14.01
C PRO A 123 -2.83 -2.97 -15.41
N ASP A 124 -1.62 -3.48 -15.69
CA ASP A 124 -0.99 -3.40 -17.00
C ASP A 124 -0.98 -1.97 -17.58
N PHE A 125 -0.47 -1.03 -16.77
CA PHE A 125 -0.41 0.39 -17.10
C PHE A 125 -1.79 1.00 -17.44
N GLY A 126 -2.86 0.45 -16.84
CA GLY A 126 -4.25 0.87 -17.08
C GLY A 126 -4.85 0.36 -18.38
N SER A 127 -4.18 -0.57 -19.08
CA SER A 127 -4.69 -1.18 -20.32
C SER A 127 -5.71 -2.28 -20.06
N VAL A 128 -5.73 -2.82 -18.84
CA VAL A 128 -6.63 -3.91 -18.42
C VAL A 128 -7.63 -3.39 -17.41
N ALA A 129 -8.90 -3.62 -17.65
CA ALA A 129 -9.95 -3.40 -16.67
C ALA A 129 -10.00 -4.56 -15.67
N GLY A 130 -10.31 -4.24 -14.41
CA GLY A 130 -10.60 -5.22 -13.37
C GLY A 130 -11.99 -5.02 -12.82
N GLU A 131 -12.46 -6.01 -12.08
CA GLU A 131 -13.75 -6.00 -11.39
C GLU A 131 -13.54 -6.15 -9.89
N ALA A 132 -14.24 -5.34 -9.12
CA ALA A 132 -14.18 -5.36 -7.66
C ALA A 132 -15.53 -5.79 -7.08
N SER A 133 -15.48 -6.64 -6.05
CA SER A 133 -16.66 -7.07 -5.30
C SER A 133 -16.33 -7.22 -3.81
N LEU A 134 -17.25 -6.82 -2.94
CA LEU A 134 -17.16 -7.07 -1.50
C LEU A 134 -17.59 -8.49 -1.17
N SER A 135 -16.83 -9.14 -0.31
CA SER A 135 -17.12 -10.45 0.27
C SER A 135 -17.07 -10.39 1.80
N ALA A 136 -17.37 -11.49 2.47
CA ALA A 136 -17.21 -11.60 3.92
C ALA A 136 -15.74 -11.50 4.39
N GLU A 137 -14.79 -11.80 3.50
CA GLU A 137 -13.36 -11.82 3.79
C GLU A 137 -12.67 -10.48 3.46
N GLY A 138 -13.32 -9.60 2.69
CA GLY A 138 -12.78 -8.33 2.25
C GLY A 138 -13.17 -7.98 0.81
N LEU A 139 -12.42 -7.06 0.21
CA LEU A 139 -12.59 -6.64 -1.18
C LEU A 139 -11.81 -7.58 -2.10
N ILE A 140 -12.51 -8.26 -3.00
CA ILE A 140 -11.92 -9.07 -4.05
C ILE A 140 -11.81 -8.21 -5.31
N TYR A 141 -10.59 -8.10 -5.85
CA TYR A 141 -10.33 -7.45 -7.14
C TYR A 141 -9.78 -8.45 -8.13
N SER A 142 -10.47 -8.65 -9.24
CA SER A 142 -10.13 -9.63 -10.27
C SER A 142 -9.79 -8.94 -11.59
N TYR A 143 -8.68 -9.33 -12.21
CA TYR A 143 -8.27 -8.87 -13.53
C TYR A 143 -7.53 -9.99 -14.27
N GLN A 144 -7.81 -10.17 -15.54
CA GLN A 144 -7.28 -11.29 -16.35
C GLN A 144 -7.50 -12.64 -15.63
N ARG A 145 -6.40 -13.32 -15.23
CA ARG A 145 -6.40 -14.58 -14.47
C ARG A 145 -5.87 -14.40 -13.05
N GLN A 146 -5.83 -13.17 -12.55
CA GLN A 146 -5.31 -12.84 -11.23
C GLN A 146 -6.44 -12.36 -10.35
N GLN A 147 -6.30 -12.60 -9.07
CA GLN A 147 -7.21 -12.15 -8.04
C GLN A 147 -6.42 -11.62 -6.84
N LEU A 148 -6.84 -10.47 -6.34
CA LEU A 148 -6.35 -9.89 -5.09
C LEU A 148 -7.46 -9.89 -4.07
N LEU A 149 -7.09 -10.12 -2.83
CA LEU A 149 -7.95 -9.92 -1.68
C LEU A 149 -7.36 -8.78 -0.83
N LEU A 150 -8.10 -7.69 -0.69
CA LEU A 150 -7.78 -6.61 0.24
C LEU A 150 -8.60 -6.81 1.51
N GLN A 151 -7.92 -7.17 2.60
CA GLN A 151 -8.50 -7.26 3.94
C GLN A 151 -8.09 -6.03 4.74
N ALA A 152 -9.00 -5.46 5.49
CA ALA A 152 -8.75 -4.29 6.33
C ALA A 152 -9.66 -4.34 7.57
N ASP A 153 -9.15 -3.84 8.70
CA ASP A 153 -9.90 -3.70 9.96
C ASP A 153 -10.81 -2.45 9.95
N CYS A 154 -11.30 -2.10 8.76
CA CYS A 154 -12.28 -1.02 8.56
C CYS A 154 -13.24 -1.37 7.41
N ALA A 155 -14.37 -0.71 7.39
CA ALA A 155 -15.30 -0.83 6.28
C ALA A 155 -14.72 -0.18 5.02
N LEU A 156 -14.84 -0.90 3.89
CA LEU A 156 -14.43 -0.41 2.58
C LEU A 156 -15.66 0.02 1.78
N TYR A 157 -15.57 1.14 1.10
CA TYR A 157 -16.64 1.69 0.27
C TYR A 157 -16.08 2.24 -1.05
N PRO A 158 -16.87 2.21 -2.14
CA PRO A 158 -16.44 2.74 -3.42
C PRO A 158 -16.15 4.25 -3.35
N ASP A 159 -15.05 4.67 -3.97
CA ASP A 159 -14.67 6.08 -4.14
C ASP A 159 -14.09 6.30 -5.54
N GLY A 160 -14.87 6.95 -6.41
CA GLY A 160 -14.49 7.13 -7.81
C GLY A 160 -14.28 5.80 -8.53
N GLU A 161 -13.08 5.58 -9.06
CA GLU A 161 -12.68 4.32 -9.72
C GLU A 161 -11.96 3.35 -8.77
N GLY A 162 -11.94 3.68 -7.48
CA GLY A 162 -11.27 2.91 -6.44
C GLY A 162 -12.16 2.61 -5.24
N TRP A 163 -11.50 2.29 -4.14
CA TRP A 163 -12.08 1.94 -2.85
C TRP A 163 -11.35 2.66 -1.73
N GLN A 164 -12.10 3.06 -0.72
CA GLN A 164 -11.59 3.77 0.44
C GLN A 164 -12.09 3.14 1.73
N GLY A 165 -11.30 3.27 2.79
CA GLY A 165 -11.68 2.97 4.17
C GLY A 165 -11.00 3.91 5.14
N VAL A 166 -11.57 4.05 6.34
CA VAL A 166 -10.98 4.85 7.42
C VAL A 166 -10.74 3.96 8.62
N LEU A 167 -9.49 3.91 9.05
CA LEU A 167 -9.03 3.16 10.21
C LEU A 167 -8.66 4.14 11.33
N SER A 168 -9.23 3.95 12.51
CA SER A 168 -8.84 4.69 13.73
C SER A 168 -8.11 3.77 14.69
N VAL A 169 -6.97 4.21 15.19
CA VAL A 169 -6.13 3.47 16.11
C VAL A 169 -5.88 4.30 17.35
N ASP A 170 -6.23 3.76 18.51
CA ASP A 170 -5.95 4.34 19.82
C ASP A 170 -4.67 3.72 20.40
N ALA A 171 -4.03 4.44 21.32
CA ALA A 171 -2.91 3.88 22.08
C ALA A 171 -3.37 2.64 22.86
N GLY A 172 -2.70 1.50 22.64
CA GLY A 172 -2.99 0.20 23.23
C GLY A 172 -2.18 -0.08 24.50
#